data_1b3d68cd29df0b6437f26e91ff467aee
#
_entry.id   1b3d68cd29df0b6437f26e91ff467aee
#
_cell.length_a   1.000
_cell.length_b   1.000
_cell.length_c   1.000
_cell.angle_alpha   90.00
_cell.angle_beta   90.00
_cell.angle_gamma   90.00
#
_symmetry.space_group_name_H-M   'P 1'
#
loop_
_entity.id
_entity.type
_entity.pdbx_description
1 polymer ?
#
loop_
_entity_poly.entity_id
_entity_poly.type
_entity_poly.pdbx_seq_one_letter_code
_entity_poly.pdbx_strand_id
1 'polypeptide(L)'
;MSRPFRLGGIVAGLVLIAFGVGAIVIGLAGRSEVSDTLAQEQIVGSPDMTPALIAVAAKEAGLTVALPTCDVAGKAITNGSDAKCFAEYMRIHALEATGGKTYAQMPQYATADGAGTSDKAKALVDPKTKGPQSNPARQIWISETALGTALQTSYFAASVGLFAIVMGAALMLTGGGFIVLSTGLLGRTGLRRRSDTRAARLAKAAAV
;
A
#
# COMPACT_ATOMS: atom_id res chain seq x y z
N MET A 1 -27.95 -11.30 34.27
CA MET A 1 -26.50 -11.58 34.15
C MET A 1 -25.83 -11.39 35.51
N SER A 2 -25.01 -12.33 35.93
CA SER A 2 -24.25 -12.23 37.20
C SER A 2 -23.23 -11.10 37.13
N ARG A 3 -22.90 -10.48 38.28
CA ARG A 3 -21.93 -9.38 38.36
C ARG A 3 -20.58 -9.64 37.66
N PRO A 4 -19.98 -10.88 37.79
CA PRO A 4 -18.71 -11.18 37.14
C PRO A 4 -18.77 -11.14 35.59
N PHE A 5 -19.88 -11.60 34.97
CA PHE A 5 -20.03 -11.53 33.51
C PHE A 5 -20.13 -10.09 33.00
N ARG A 6 -20.76 -9.20 33.73
CA ARG A 6 -20.85 -7.77 33.39
C ARG A 6 -19.48 -7.11 33.47
N LEU A 7 -18.73 -7.39 34.52
CA LEU A 7 -17.39 -6.83 34.71
C LEU A 7 -16.43 -7.35 33.64
N GLY A 8 -16.46 -8.65 33.34
CA GLY A 8 -15.65 -9.28 32.29
C GLY A 8 -15.88 -8.68 30.90
N GLY A 9 -17.15 -8.46 30.52
CA GLY A 9 -17.48 -7.85 29.25
C GLY A 9 -17.06 -6.37 29.13
N ILE A 10 -17.15 -5.60 30.22
CA ILE A 10 -16.68 -4.21 30.25
C ILE A 10 -15.14 -4.16 30.11
N VAL A 11 -14.43 -5.00 30.89
CA VAL A 11 -12.96 -5.04 30.82
C VAL A 11 -12.49 -5.48 29.43
N ALA A 12 -13.08 -6.54 28.86
CA ALA A 12 -12.76 -6.99 27.50
C ALA A 12 -13.03 -5.89 26.47
N GLY A 13 -14.15 -5.18 26.59
CA GLY A 13 -14.49 -4.09 25.70
C GLY A 13 -13.49 -2.92 25.79
N LEU A 14 -13.06 -2.55 26.99
CA LEU A 14 -12.07 -1.48 27.20
C LEU A 14 -10.69 -1.86 26.62
N VAL A 15 -10.28 -3.11 26.82
CA VAL A 15 -9.02 -3.63 26.23
C VAL A 15 -9.06 -3.57 24.72
N LEU A 16 -10.14 -4.03 24.08
CA LEU A 16 -10.31 -3.96 22.63
C LEU A 16 -10.28 -2.52 22.12
N ILE A 17 -10.93 -1.60 22.81
CA ILE A 17 -10.92 -0.17 22.45
C ILE A 17 -9.50 0.39 22.56
N ALA A 18 -8.77 0.08 23.63
CA ALA A 18 -7.40 0.56 23.80
C ALA A 18 -6.47 0.06 22.69
N PHE A 19 -6.54 -1.24 22.33
CA PHE A 19 -5.81 -1.80 21.18
C PHE A 19 -6.26 -1.18 19.85
N GLY A 20 -7.56 -0.94 19.68
CA GLY A 20 -8.12 -0.30 18.49
C GLY A 20 -7.58 1.11 18.29
N VAL A 21 -7.56 1.94 19.35
CA VAL A 21 -6.97 3.27 19.33
C VAL A 21 -5.48 3.20 19.00
N GLY A 22 -4.72 2.33 19.65
CA GLY A 22 -3.30 2.13 19.38
C GLY A 22 -3.03 1.77 17.92
N ALA A 23 -3.80 0.84 17.35
CA ALA A 23 -3.68 0.44 15.95
C ALA A 23 -3.96 1.60 14.97
N ILE A 24 -4.99 2.43 15.25
CA ILE A 24 -5.29 3.60 14.43
C ILE A 24 -4.15 4.63 14.50
N VAL A 25 -3.64 4.93 15.69
CA VAL A 25 -2.55 5.89 15.86
C VAL A 25 -1.29 5.44 15.12
N ILE A 26 -0.89 4.17 15.27
CA ILE A 26 0.26 3.60 14.57
C ILE A 26 0.03 3.61 13.04
N GLY A 27 -1.16 3.25 12.59
CA GLY A 27 -1.50 3.25 11.17
C GLY A 27 -1.45 4.64 10.53
N LEU A 28 -1.96 5.66 11.24
CA LEU A 28 -1.89 7.05 10.77
C LEU A 28 -0.45 7.57 10.75
N ALA A 29 0.31 7.34 11.82
CA ALA A 29 1.72 7.75 11.92
C ALA A 29 2.56 7.10 10.82
N GLY A 30 2.41 5.78 10.56
CA GLY A 30 3.15 5.09 9.50
C GLY A 30 2.81 5.61 8.10
N ARG A 31 1.56 5.99 7.84
CA ARG A 31 1.18 6.60 6.55
C ARG A 31 1.74 8.01 6.38
N SER A 32 1.78 8.80 7.46
CA SER A 32 2.41 10.13 7.44
C SER A 32 3.90 10.02 7.15
N GLU A 33 4.60 9.12 7.85
CA GLU A 33 6.03 8.85 7.63
C GLU A 33 6.35 8.48 6.18
N VAL A 34 5.54 7.59 5.58
CA VAL A 34 5.68 7.26 4.14
C VAL A 34 5.52 8.49 3.26
N SER A 35 4.52 9.32 3.53
CA SER A 35 4.27 10.53 2.75
C SER A 35 5.42 11.53 2.88
N ASP A 36 5.91 11.74 4.10
CA ASP A 36 6.99 12.68 4.39
C ASP A 36 8.31 12.22 3.76
N THR A 37 8.62 10.92 3.84
CA THR A 37 9.81 10.33 3.23
C THR A 37 9.77 10.46 1.70
N LEU A 38 8.64 10.11 1.07
CA LEU A 38 8.48 10.24 -0.38
C LEU A 38 8.59 11.70 -0.84
N ALA A 39 8.02 12.65 -0.07
CA ALA A 39 8.10 14.07 -0.39
C ALA A 39 9.54 14.62 -0.34
N GLN A 40 10.40 14.08 0.55
CA GLN A 40 11.80 14.45 0.64
C GLN A 40 12.59 14.05 -0.62
N GLU A 41 12.20 12.97 -1.29
CA GLU A 41 12.87 12.53 -2.53
C GLU A 41 12.55 13.41 -3.73
N GLN A 42 11.55 14.30 -3.65
CA GLN A 42 11.16 15.26 -4.70
C GLN A 42 10.90 14.61 -6.07
N ILE A 43 10.45 13.37 -6.08
CA ILE A 43 10.16 12.62 -7.31
C ILE A 43 8.94 13.22 -7.99
N VAL A 44 9.05 13.47 -9.30
CA VAL A 44 7.93 13.93 -10.13
C VAL A 44 7.81 12.99 -11.33
N GLY A 45 6.59 12.56 -11.64
CA GLY A 45 6.32 11.75 -12.82
C GLY A 45 6.67 12.47 -14.12
N SER A 46 7.39 11.80 -15.01
CA SER A 46 7.68 12.37 -16.33
C SER A 46 6.41 12.51 -17.19
N PRO A 47 6.38 13.42 -18.18
CA PRO A 47 5.17 13.69 -18.97
C PRO A 47 4.60 12.49 -19.72
N ASP A 48 5.42 11.50 -20.00
CA ASP A 48 5.07 10.26 -20.70
C ASP A 48 4.47 9.17 -19.81
N MET A 49 4.45 9.37 -18.49
CA MET A 49 3.88 8.42 -17.51
C MET A 49 2.34 8.46 -17.47
N THR A 50 1.73 8.35 -18.64
CA THR A 50 0.29 8.17 -18.84
C THR A 50 0.01 6.83 -19.51
N PRO A 51 -1.14 6.18 -19.27
CA PRO A 51 -1.49 4.91 -19.90
C PRO A 51 -1.44 4.94 -21.45
N ALA A 52 -1.82 6.06 -22.05
CA ALA A 52 -1.83 6.23 -23.49
C ALA A 52 -0.41 6.27 -24.08
N LEU A 53 0.48 7.07 -23.51
CA LEU A 53 1.84 7.27 -24.04
C LEU A 53 2.69 6.02 -23.79
N ILE A 54 2.60 5.40 -22.62
CA ILE A 54 3.37 4.18 -22.33
C ILE A 54 2.91 2.99 -23.21
N ALA A 55 1.65 2.95 -23.61
CA ALA A 55 1.18 1.92 -24.53
C ALA A 55 1.79 2.05 -25.92
N VAL A 56 1.98 3.29 -26.39
CA VAL A 56 2.68 3.57 -27.65
C VAL A 56 4.14 3.14 -27.54
N ALA A 57 4.86 3.61 -26.52
CA ALA A 57 6.28 3.29 -26.31
C ALA A 57 6.51 1.78 -26.16
N ALA A 58 5.70 1.09 -25.37
CA ALA A 58 5.79 -0.36 -25.24
C ALA A 58 5.57 -1.12 -26.57
N LYS A 59 4.62 -0.67 -27.38
CA LYS A 59 4.35 -1.22 -28.70
C LYS A 59 5.51 -1.02 -29.66
N GLU A 60 6.07 0.20 -29.70
CA GLU A 60 7.24 0.53 -30.51
C GLU A 60 8.47 -0.28 -30.11
N ALA A 61 8.66 -0.51 -28.82
CA ALA A 61 9.71 -1.36 -28.27
C ALA A 61 9.42 -2.87 -28.39
N GLY A 62 8.28 -3.29 -28.95
CA GLY A 62 7.89 -4.70 -29.08
C GLY A 62 7.67 -5.41 -27.76
N LEU A 63 7.34 -4.69 -26.69
CA LEU A 63 7.14 -5.26 -25.35
C LEU A 63 5.77 -5.91 -25.23
N THR A 64 5.74 -7.15 -24.70
CA THR A 64 4.51 -7.88 -24.38
C THR A 64 4.40 -8.06 -22.88
N VAL A 65 4.05 -6.97 -22.17
CA VAL A 65 3.97 -6.91 -20.71
C VAL A 65 2.69 -6.20 -20.30
N ALA A 66 2.25 -6.43 -19.04
CA ALA A 66 1.15 -5.67 -18.47
C ALA A 66 1.57 -4.19 -18.30
N LEU A 67 0.72 -3.28 -18.74
CA LEU A 67 0.98 -1.85 -18.68
C LEU A 67 0.27 -1.21 -17.49
N PRO A 68 0.83 -0.13 -16.90
CA PRO A 68 0.17 0.66 -15.87
C PRO A 68 -1.14 1.25 -16.38
N THR A 69 -2.16 1.27 -15.52
CA THR A 69 -3.46 1.88 -15.79
C THR A 69 -3.66 3.20 -15.03
N CYS A 70 -2.74 3.54 -14.16
CA CYS A 70 -2.70 4.76 -13.39
C CYS A 70 -1.96 5.87 -14.14
N ASP A 71 -2.09 7.10 -13.68
CA ASP A 71 -1.47 8.29 -14.30
C ASP A 71 -0.73 9.08 -13.21
N VAL A 72 0.57 9.29 -13.42
CA VAL A 72 1.44 10.10 -12.55
C VAL A 72 2.22 11.18 -13.31
N ALA A 73 1.87 11.44 -14.59
CA ALA A 73 2.54 12.46 -15.39
C ALA A 73 2.45 13.84 -14.73
N GLY A 74 3.59 14.46 -14.48
CA GLY A 74 3.71 15.77 -13.84
C GLY A 74 3.29 15.82 -12.37
N LYS A 75 2.93 14.69 -11.75
CA LYS A 75 2.56 14.64 -10.33
C LYS A 75 3.76 14.44 -9.44
N ALA A 76 3.79 15.12 -8.30
CA ALA A 76 4.71 14.81 -7.22
C ALA A 76 4.30 13.49 -6.55
N ILE A 77 5.27 12.59 -6.38
CA ILE A 77 5.06 11.27 -5.79
C ILE A 77 5.19 11.40 -4.27
N THR A 78 4.06 11.56 -3.60
CA THR A 78 3.99 11.80 -2.16
C THR A 78 3.17 10.78 -1.39
N ASN A 79 2.70 9.73 -2.04
CA ASN A 79 1.95 8.65 -1.38
C ASN A 79 2.27 7.28 -1.98
N GLY A 80 1.96 6.23 -1.23
CA GLY A 80 2.29 4.87 -1.64
C GLY A 80 1.65 4.42 -2.96
N SER A 81 0.44 4.88 -3.29
CA SER A 81 -0.24 4.50 -4.55
C SER A 81 0.45 5.11 -5.76
N ASP A 82 0.83 6.39 -5.67
CA ASP A 82 1.59 7.06 -6.73
C ASP A 82 3.00 6.48 -6.84
N ALA A 83 3.64 6.12 -5.71
CA ALA A 83 4.94 5.45 -5.70
C ALA A 83 4.91 4.10 -6.43
N LYS A 84 3.89 3.28 -6.19
CA LYS A 84 3.69 2.03 -6.93
C LYS A 84 3.49 2.29 -8.42
N CYS A 85 2.63 3.24 -8.75
CA CYS A 85 2.37 3.63 -10.14
C CYS A 85 3.65 4.06 -10.86
N PHE A 86 4.44 4.95 -10.25
CA PHE A 86 5.71 5.39 -10.77
C PHE A 86 6.70 4.23 -10.98
N ALA A 87 6.79 3.30 -10.04
CA ALA A 87 7.64 2.11 -10.16
C ALA A 87 7.23 1.20 -11.35
N GLU A 88 5.92 1.09 -11.63
CA GLU A 88 5.42 0.34 -12.79
C GLU A 88 5.88 0.98 -14.11
N TYR A 89 5.85 2.30 -14.23
CA TYR A 89 6.38 3.04 -15.39
C TYR A 89 7.90 2.89 -15.52
N MET A 90 8.64 3.05 -14.43
CA MET A 90 10.10 2.85 -14.42
C MET A 90 10.50 1.49 -14.98
N ARG A 91 9.75 0.44 -14.63
CA ARG A 91 9.98 -0.90 -15.13
C ARG A 91 9.80 -1.00 -16.65
N ILE A 92 8.78 -0.34 -17.22
CA ILE A 92 8.57 -0.31 -18.68
C ILE A 92 9.71 0.42 -19.37
N HIS A 93 10.12 1.59 -18.86
CA HIS A 93 11.28 2.34 -19.41
C HIS A 93 12.59 1.55 -19.32
N ALA A 94 12.80 0.79 -18.23
CA ALA A 94 13.97 -0.08 -18.15
C ALA A 94 13.92 -1.21 -19.18
N LEU A 95 12.75 -1.83 -19.42
CA LEU A 95 12.58 -2.83 -20.47
C LEU A 95 12.82 -2.23 -21.87
N GLU A 96 12.28 -1.06 -22.15
CA GLU A 96 12.49 -0.32 -23.38
C GLU A 96 13.99 -0.07 -23.60
N ALA A 97 14.69 0.50 -22.62
CA ALA A 97 16.12 0.81 -22.67
C ALA A 97 17.02 -0.44 -22.78
N THR A 98 16.52 -1.62 -22.42
CA THR A 98 17.30 -2.88 -22.44
C THR A 98 16.82 -3.86 -23.52
N GLY A 99 15.99 -3.42 -24.48
CA GLY A 99 15.48 -4.22 -25.57
C GLY A 99 14.64 -5.41 -25.08
N GLY A 100 13.80 -5.17 -24.05
CA GLY A 100 12.91 -6.17 -23.45
C GLY A 100 13.59 -7.20 -22.53
N LYS A 101 14.90 -7.05 -22.27
CA LYS A 101 15.67 -8.01 -21.46
C LYS A 101 15.76 -7.58 -20.00
N THR A 102 15.51 -8.52 -19.09
CA THR A 102 15.77 -8.34 -17.66
C THR A 102 17.25 -8.53 -17.33
N TYR A 103 17.65 -8.19 -16.09
CA TYR A 103 19.03 -8.34 -15.62
C TYR A 103 19.63 -9.72 -15.89
N ALA A 104 18.88 -10.78 -15.60
CA ALA A 104 19.36 -12.15 -15.76
C ALA A 104 19.50 -12.59 -17.23
N GLN A 105 18.77 -11.95 -18.13
CA GLN A 105 18.80 -12.25 -19.57
C GLN A 105 19.92 -11.49 -20.32
N MET A 106 20.50 -10.47 -19.69
CA MET A 106 21.54 -9.68 -20.29
C MET A 106 22.93 -10.27 -20.05
N PRO A 107 23.83 -10.23 -21.07
CA PRO A 107 25.23 -10.61 -20.91
C PRO A 107 25.95 -9.77 -19.84
N GLN A 108 26.98 -10.37 -19.21
CA GLN A 108 27.68 -9.71 -18.10
C GLN A 108 28.56 -8.56 -18.52
N TYR A 109 29.18 -8.65 -19.70
CA TYR A 109 30.20 -7.74 -20.16
C TYR A 109 29.81 -7.03 -21.44
N ALA A 110 30.34 -5.82 -21.65
CA ALA A 110 30.20 -5.05 -22.85
C ALA A 110 31.07 -5.62 -23.98
N THR A 111 30.59 -5.48 -25.24
CA THR A 111 31.35 -5.75 -26.47
C THR A 111 31.31 -4.53 -27.37
N ALA A 112 32.21 -4.45 -28.35
CA ALA A 112 32.30 -3.31 -29.27
C ALA A 112 31.05 -3.14 -30.15
N ASP A 113 30.35 -4.21 -30.46
CA ASP A 113 29.09 -4.24 -31.23
C ASP A 113 27.84 -3.95 -30.36
N GLY A 114 28.02 -3.76 -29.05
CA GLY A 114 26.92 -3.51 -28.11
C GLY A 114 26.06 -4.74 -27.76
N ALA A 115 26.29 -5.91 -28.38
CA ALA A 115 25.51 -7.11 -28.10
C ALA A 115 25.75 -7.68 -26.69
N GLY A 116 26.96 -7.43 -26.16
CA GLY A 116 27.44 -7.94 -24.89
C GLY A 116 27.84 -9.42 -24.95
N THR A 117 28.59 -9.85 -23.93
CA THR A 117 29.04 -11.23 -23.80
C THR A 117 29.12 -11.69 -22.34
N SER A 118 29.00 -12.97 -22.09
CA SER A 118 29.32 -13.56 -20.78
C SER A 118 30.72 -14.18 -20.73
N ASP A 119 31.44 -14.16 -21.87
CA ASP A 119 32.83 -14.60 -21.99
C ASP A 119 33.79 -13.43 -21.73
N LYS A 120 34.60 -13.54 -20.67
CA LYS A 120 35.59 -12.51 -20.29
C LYS A 120 36.60 -12.22 -21.39
N ALA A 121 36.98 -13.23 -22.19
CA ALA A 121 37.97 -13.07 -23.23
C ALA A 121 37.49 -12.23 -24.41
N LYS A 122 36.16 -12.11 -24.59
CA LYS A 122 35.52 -11.32 -25.65
C LYS A 122 35.04 -9.95 -25.16
N ALA A 123 35.18 -9.67 -23.86
CA ALA A 123 34.75 -8.44 -23.26
C ALA A 123 35.64 -7.27 -23.67
N LEU A 124 35.06 -6.07 -23.77
CA LEU A 124 35.86 -4.84 -23.80
C LEU A 124 36.67 -4.72 -22.51
N VAL A 125 37.88 -4.17 -22.63
CA VAL A 125 38.75 -3.91 -21.49
C VAL A 125 38.45 -2.51 -20.97
N ASP A 126 38.14 -2.43 -19.67
CA ASP A 126 37.99 -1.16 -18.98
C ASP A 126 39.36 -0.45 -18.88
N PRO A 127 39.48 0.77 -19.39
CA PRO A 127 40.76 1.46 -19.41
C PRO A 127 41.34 1.79 -18.03
N LYS A 128 40.47 1.90 -17.00
CA LYS A 128 40.86 2.23 -15.62
C LYS A 128 41.26 0.97 -14.84
N THR A 129 40.41 -0.03 -14.86
CA THR A 129 40.59 -1.26 -14.04
C THR A 129 41.42 -2.33 -14.73
N LYS A 130 41.65 -2.20 -16.06
CA LYS A 130 42.27 -3.20 -16.95
C LYS A 130 41.57 -4.56 -16.95
N GLY A 131 40.37 -4.62 -16.36
CA GLY A 131 39.50 -5.81 -16.34
C GLY A 131 38.42 -5.77 -17.43
N PRO A 132 37.57 -6.80 -17.51
CA PRO A 132 36.45 -6.81 -18.43
C PRO A 132 35.43 -5.75 -18.06
N GLN A 133 35.01 -4.95 -19.04
CA GLN A 133 34.04 -3.88 -18.85
C GLN A 133 32.64 -4.46 -18.61
N SER A 134 31.97 -4.07 -17.53
CA SER A 134 30.60 -4.46 -17.24
C SER A 134 29.62 -3.93 -18.29
N ASN A 135 28.60 -4.72 -18.59
CA ASN A 135 27.51 -4.30 -19.48
C ASN A 135 26.71 -3.16 -18.86
N PRO A 136 26.70 -1.94 -19.45
CA PRO A 136 26.01 -0.78 -18.88
C PRO A 136 24.49 -0.97 -18.80
N ALA A 137 23.89 -1.76 -19.70
CA ALA A 137 22.46 -2.06 -19.65
C ALA A 137 22.04 -2.77 -18.36
N ARG A 138 22.92 -3.58 -17.74
CA ARG A 138 22.67 -4.19 -16.43
C ARG A 138 22.58 -3.17 -15.31
N GLN A 139 23.29 -2.04 -15.43
CA GLN A 139 23.22 -0.97 -14.44
C GLN A 139 21.86 -0.28 -14.42
N ILE A 140 21.18 -0.17 -15.58
CA ILE A 140 19.80 0.33 -15.66
C ILE A 140 18.88 -0.53 -14.78
N TRP A 141 19.01 -1.86 -14.86
CA TRP A 141 18.24 -2.79 -14.04
C TRP A 141 18.59 -2.74 -12.56
N ILE A 142 19.85 -2.53 -12.20
CA ILE A 142 20.25 -2.36 -10.80
C ILE A 142 19.55 -1.12 -10.22
N SER A 143 19.58 0.00 -10.96
CA SER A 143 18.92 1.24 -10.54
C SER A 143 17.39 1.09 -10.50
N GLU A 144 16.79 0.49 -11.53
CA GLU A 144 15.34 0.23 -11.55
C GLU A 144 14.92 -0.64 -10.37
N THR A 145 15.62 -1.76 -10.15
CA THR A 145 15.26 -2.68 -9.06
C THR A 145 15.42 -2.04 -7.68
N ALA A 146 16.49 -1.26 -7.48
CA ALA A 146 16.70 -0.55 -6.21
C ALA A 146 15.59 0.48 -5.94
N LEU A 147 15.35 1.37 -6.89
CA LEU A 147 14.33 2.42 -6.77
C LEU A 147 12.91 1.83 -6.77
N GLY A 148 12.64 0.89 -7.67
CA GLY A 148 11.34 0.22 -7.76
C GLY A 148 11.00 -0.56 -6.48
N THR A 149 12.00 -1.22 -5.85
CA THR A 149 11.81 -1.89 -4.56
C THR A 149 11.51 -0.89 -3.45
N ALA A 150 12.23 0.24 -3.38
CA ALA A 150 11.97 1.27 -2.39
C ALA A 150 10.55 1.85 -2.53
N LEU A 151 10.13 2.17 -3.75
CA LEU A 151 8.80 2.70 -4.05
C LEU A 151 7.68 1.69 -3.74
N GLN A 152 7.87 0.41 -4.09
CA GLN A 152 6.91 -0.65 -3.77
C GLN A 152 6.85 -0.93 -2.26
N THR A 153 7.97 -0.80 -1.54
CA THR A 153 8.00 -0.90 -0.08
C THR A 153 7.21 0.24 0.56
N SER A 154 7.31 1.46 0.02
CA SER A 154 6.49 2.60 0.46
C SER A 154 4.99 2.34 0.27
N TYR A 155 4.59 1.76 -0.88
CA TYR A 155 3.20 1.33 -1.11
C TYR A 155 2.77 0.26 -0.10
N PHE A 156 3.60 -0.74 0.14
CA PHE A 156 3.31 -1.82 1.10
C PHE A 156 3.15 -1.25 2.51
N ALA A 157 4.07 -0.39 2.97
CA ALA A 157 4.00 0.24 4.28
C ALA A 157 2.72 1.09 4.44
N ALA A 158 2.35 1.89 3.43
CA ALA A 158 1.11 2.65 3.42
C ALA A 158 -0.14 1.75 3.49
N SER A 159 -0.11 0.59 2.83
CA SER A 159 -1.19 -0.40 2.82
C SER A 159 -1.34 -1.09 4.18
N VAL A 160 -0.23 -1.43 4.83
CA VAL A 160 -0.21 -1.96 6.21
C VAL A 160 -0.77 -0.93 7.19
N GLY A 161 -0.41 0.36 7.03
CA GLY A 161 -0.97 1.44 7.83
C GLY A 161 -2.50 1.56 7.67
N LEU A 162 -3.01 1.46 6.44
CA LEU A 162 -4.44 1.45 6.18
C LEU A 162 -5.13 0.23 6.82
N PHE A 163 -4.53 -0.96 6.70
CA PHE A 163 -5.05 -2.16 7.34
C PHE A 163 -5.12 -2.00 8.87
N ALA A 164 -4.08 -1.43 9.49
CA ALA A 164 -4.08 -1.16 10.93
C ALA A 164 -5.22 -0.21 11.34
N ILE A 165 -5.51 0.83 10.57
CA ILE A 165 -6.63 1.76 10.82
C ILE A 165 -7.97 1.02 10.75
N VAL A 166 -8.20 0.23 9.70
CA VAL A 166 -9.45 -0.53 9.51
C VAL A 166 -9.64 -1.55 10.64
N MET A 167 -8.59 -2.29 10.99
CA MET A 167 -8.63 -3.25 12.10
C MET A 167 -8.84 -2.58 13.44
N GLY A 168 -8.21 -1.42 13.66
CA GLY A 168 -8.41 -0.61 14.87
C GLY A 168 -9.86 -0.14 15.01
N ALA A 169 -10.48 0.32 13.93
CA ALA A 169 -11.88 0.70 13.91
C ALA A 169 -12.80 -0.51 14.23
N ALA A 170 -12.53 -1.68 13.64
CA ALA A 170 -13.27 -2.90 13.91
C ALA A 170 -13.17 -3.33 15.40
N LEU A 171 -11.96 -3.25 15.98
CA LEU A 171 -11.74 -3.54 17.40
C LEU A 171 -12.49 -2.57 18.32
N MET A 172 -12.50 -1.28 17.99
CA MET A 172 -13.25 -0.27 18.75
C MET A 172 -14.76 -0.53 18.71
N LEU A 173 -15.31 -0.83 17.53
CA LEU A 173 -16.74 -1.19 17.36
C LEU A 173 -17.10 -2.44 18.16
N THR A 174 -16.26 -3.47 18.08
CA THR A 174 -16.45 -4.72 18.81
C THR A 174 -16.38 -4.49 20.32
N GLY A 175 -15.38 -3.72 20.78
CA GLY A 175 -15.22 -3.36 22.20
C GLY A 175 -16.40 -2.56 22.73
N GLY A 176 -16.88 -1.58 21.96
CA GLY A 176 -18.11 -0.83 22.26
C GLY A 176 -19.33 -1.75 22.36
N GLY A 177 -19.48 -2.70 21.43
CA GLY A 177 -20.52 -3.72 21.44
C GLY A 177 -20.51 -4.56 22.72
N PHE A 178 -19.33 -5.03 23.17
CA PHE A 178 -19.18 -5.75 24.43
C PHE A 178 -19.63 -4.94 25.64
N ILE A 179 -19.27 -3.67 25.70
CA ILE A 179 -19.68 -2.78 26.79
C ILE A 179 -21.20 -2.60 26.80
N VAL A 180 -21.82 -2.31 25.66
CA VAL A 180 -23.26 -2.10 25.51
C VAL A 180 -24.04 -3.36 25.94
N LEU A 181 -23.63 -4.52 25.46
CA LEU A 181 -24.26 -5.81 25.82
C LEU A 181 -24.10 -6.12 27.31
N SER A 182 -22.93 -5.85 27.88
CA SER A 182 -22.63 -6.12 29.29
C SER A 182 -23.38 -5.19 30.25
N THR A 183 -23.62 -3.95 29.86
CA THR A 183 -24.39 -2.98 30.66
C THR A 183 -25.90 -3.19 30.58
N GLY A 184 -26.39 -4.00 29.64
CA GLY A 184 -27.81 -4.25 29.40
C GLY A 184 -28.57 -3.00 28.90
N LEU A 185 -27.88 -2.02 28.34
CA LEU A 185 -28.48 -0.76 27.84
C LEU A 185 -29.60 -1.02 26.85
N LEU A 186 -29.42 -1.97 25.94
CA LEU A 186 -30.43 -2.34 24.91
C LEU A 186 -31.69 -2.98 25.53
N GLY A 187 -31.55 -3.73 26.65
CA GLY A 187 -32.69 -4.32 27.34
C GLY A 187 -33.54 -3.28 28.10
N ARG A 188 -32.89 -2.21 28.60
CA ARG A 188 -33.59 -1.14 29.33
C ARG A 188 -34.46 -0.25 28.45
N THR A 189 -34.04 0.03 27.23
CA THR A 189 -34.83 0.81 26.28
C THR A 189 -36.06 0.05 25.79
N GLY A 190 -35.93 -1.25 25.57
CA GLY A 190 -37.07 -2.12 25.16
C GLY A 190 -38.11 -2.30 26.24
N LEU A 191 -37.69 -2.44 27.51
CA LEU A 191 -38.62 -2.61 28.67
C LEU A 191 -39.36 -1.34 29.02
N ARG A 192 -38.69 -0.17 28.93
CA ARG A 192 -39.32 1.16 29.14
C ARG A 192 -40.44 1.42 28.13
N ARG A 193 -40.15 1.17 26.85
CA ARG A 193 -41.18 1.33 25.79
C ARG A 193 -42.35 0.39 25.91
N ARG A 194 -42.18 -0.84 26.46
CA ARG A 194 -43.25 -1.79 26.72
C ARG A 194 -44.09 -1.38 27.93
N SER A 195 -43.50 -0.81 29.00
CA SER A 195 -44.24 -0.32 30.16
C SER A 195 -45.12 0.89 29.80
N ASP A 196 -44.59 1.80 29.01
CA ASP A 196 -45.32 3.01 28.58
C ASP A 196 -46.52 2.68 27.67
N THR A 197 -46.37 1.71 26.76
CA THR A 197 -47.49 1.24 25.92
C THR A 197 -48.53 0.46 26.70
N ARG A 198 -48.15 -0.27 27.76
CA ARG A 198 -49.06 -1.00 28.60
C ARG A 198 -49.84 -0.07 29.54
N ALA A 199 -49.17 0.93 30.09
CA ALA A 199 -49.79 1.96 30.90
C ALA A 199 -50.80 2.82 30.10
N ALA A 200 -50.46 3.18 28.86
CA ALA A 200 -51.34 3.91 27.96
C ALA A 200 -52.58 3.08 27.55
N ARG A 201 -52.44 1.79 27.37
CA ARG A 201 -53.58 0.88 27.07
C ARG A 201 -54.52 0.70 28.27
N LEU A 202 -53.94 0.58 29.49
CA LEU A 202 -54.74 0.46 30.72
C LEU A 202 -55.51 1.77 31.07
N ALA A 203 -54.88 2.93 30.87
CA ALA A 203 -55.52 4.23 31.04
C ALA A 203 -56.68 4.44 30.04
N LYS A 204 -56.53 3.95 28.81
CA LYS A 204 -57.58 4.03 27.78
C LYS A 204 -58.75 3.08 28.09
N ALA A 205 -58.51 1.92 28.73
CA ALA A 205 -59.54 0.96 29.07
C ALA A 205 -60.32 1.36 30.35
N ALA A 206 -59.75 2.20 31.20
CA ALA A 206 -60.42 2.75 32.41
C ALA A 206 -61.26 4.03 32.17
N ALA A 207 -61.19 4.57 30.95
CA ALA A 207 -61.89 5.77 30.56
C ALA A 207 -63.17 5.50 29.71
N VAL A 208 -63.57 4.22 29.55
CA VAL A 208 -64.80 3.72 28.97
C VAL A 208 -65.65 3.04 30.00
#